data_47e017826e463df7bd93d3bd1194f08f
#
_entry.id   47e017826e463df7bd93d3bd1194f08f
#
_cell.length_a   1.000
_cell.length_b   1.000
_cell.length_c   1.000
_cell.angle_alpha   90.00
_cell.angle_beta   90.00
_cell.angle_gamma   90.00
#
_symmetry.space_group_name_H-M   'P 1'
#
loop_
_entity.id
_entity.type
_entity.pdbx_description
1 polymer ?
#
loop_
_entity_poly.entity_id
_entity_poly.type
_entity_poly.pdbx_seq_one_letter_code
_entity_poly.pdbx_strand_id
1 'polypeptide(L)'
;MSKKIIVTTTINPPTEATLKFCQKPGWDFIIVGDKKTPHAEYEKLQKQFPNVFYMSPDYQEKNYKDLSDTIGWNSIQRRSVGFVEAHRRGVEILATVDDDNIPYEDWGKNVSVGTEIDVDCYTSENGYFDPLSITNAAHLWHRGYPVDFVSTKNRVKYLGKVKRKVLVQADLWDGDPDIDAMARITFRPIVKFDVQVPYCSSDISPFNSQNTFLDRSIIPFYMVLPHTDRMDDIWASYIIQKKFPDSVVYAPASVYQARNVHNLVTDLKNEIIGYTNTLNFIKGQYQLPEMAQKAYEVYLKYFK
;
A
#
# COMPACT_ATOMS: atom_id res chain seq x y z
N MET A 1 -19.18 16.45 -3.40
CA MET A 1 -17.84 15.98 -3.81
C MET A 1 -17.48 14.77 -2.97
N SER A 2 -16.87 13.76 -3.56
CA SER A 2 -16.42 12.56 -2.85
C SER A 2 -15.44 12.91 -1.75
N LYS A 3 -15.63 12.37 -0.53
CA LYS A 3 -14.72 12.58 0.59
C LYS A 3 -13.45 11.77 0.41
N LYS A 4 -12.32 12.45 0.23
CA LYS A 4 -11.01 11.85 0.00
C LYS A 4 -10.12 12.04 1.22
N ILE A 5 -9.51 10.95 1.70
CA ILE A 5 -8.64 11.00 2.89
C ILE A 5 -7.32 10.29 2.58
N ILE A 6 -6.22 10.97 2.87
CA ILE A 6 -4.88 10.38 2.88
C ILE A 6 -4.62 9.81 4.28
N VAL A 7 -3.98 8.64 4.35
CA VAL A 7 -3.52 8.05 5.61
C VAL A 7 -2.05 7.70 5.49
N THR A 8 -1.26 8.15 6.47
CA THR A 8 0.13 7.72 6.66
C THR A 8 0.38 7.39 8.13
N THR A 9 1.45 6.65 8.40
CA THR A 9 2.03 6.52 9.74
C THR A 9 3.51 6.85 9.68
N THR A 10 4.06 7.38 10.77
CA THR A 10 5.45 7.82 10.81
C THR A 10 6.00 7.84 12.22
N ILE A 11 7.30 7.63 12.33
CA ILE A 11 8.11 7.84 13.54
C ILE A 11 9.13 8.97 13.35
N ASN A 12 9.16 9.57 12.16
CA ASN A 12 10.09 10.61 11.77
C ASN A 12 9.50 12.03 12.02
N PRO A 13 10.33 13.08 12.10
CA PRO A 13 9.87 14.45 11.95
C PRO A 13 9.13 14.66 10.62
N PRO A 14 8.28 15.69 10.49
CA PRO A 14 7.62 16.01 9.23
C PRO A 14 8.61 16.12 8.08
N THR A 15 8.48 15.24 7.10
CA THR A 15 9.30 15.18 5.89
C THR A 15 8.79 16.14 4.82
N GLU A 16 9.54 16.31 3.73
CA GLU A 16 9.08 17.03 2.54
C GLU A 16 7.78 16.39 2.00
N ALA A 17 7.69 15.07 1.98
CA ALA A 17 6.49 14.35 1.56
C ALA A 17 5.30 14.72 2.45
N THR A 18 5.47 14.65 3.78
CA THR A 18 4.43 15.04 4.76
C THR A 18 3.91 16.45 4.48
N LEU A 19 4.81 17.42 4.32
CA LEU A 19 4.45 18.83 4.08
C LEU A 19 3.68 19.01 2.76
N LYS A 20 4.10 18.31 1.71
CA LYS A 20 3.41 18.35 0.41
C LYS A 20 2.03 17.70 0.48
N PHE A 21 1.85 16.60 1.22
CA PHE A 21 0.54 15.98 1.43
C PHE A 21 -0.40 16.86 2.25
N CYS A 22 0.07 17.60 3.26
CA CYS A 22 -0.73 18.60 3.98
C CYS A 22 -1.37 19.65 3.06
N GLN A 23 -0.75 19.93 1.91
CA GLN A 23 -1.16 20.97 0.96
C GLN A 23 -1.97 20.44 -0.22
N LYS A 24 -2.27 19.13 -0.29
CA LYS A 24 -3.01 18.56 -1.43
C LYS A 24 -4.47 18.99 -1.41
N PRO A 25 -4.92 19.76 -2.42
CA PRO A 25 -6.29 20.29 -2.43
C PRO A 25 -7.32 19.18 -2.57
N GLY A 26 -8.41 19.28 -1.79
CA GLY A 26 -9.53 18.32 -1.83
C GLY A 26 -9.25 17.00 -1.12
N TRP A 27 -8.16 16.91 -0.36
CA TRP A 27 -7.82 15.77 0.48
C TRP A 27 -7.71 16.16 1.95
N ASP A 28 -8.39 15.42 2.83
CA ASP A 28 -8.07 15.41 4.26
C ASP A 28 -6.85 14.51 4.48
N PHE A 29 -6.08 14.75 5.53
CA PHE A 29 -4.88 13.99 5.82
C PHE A 29 -4.85 13.49 7.26
N ILE A 30 -4.92 12.18 7.46
CA ILE A 30 -4.77 11.51 8.76
C ILE A 30 -3.33 11.05 8.91
N ILE A 31 -2.66 11.54 9.93
CA ILE A 31 -1.29 11.14 10.29
C ILE A 31 -1.38 10.32 11.58
N VAL A 32 -1.07 9.03 11.49
CA VAL A 32 -1.07 8.11 12.64
C VAL A 32 0.29 8.16 13.30
N GLY A 33 0.36 8.78 14.48
CA GLY A 33 1.57 8.83 15.28
C GLY A 33 1.84 7.51 15.99
N ASP A 34 3.10 7.26 16.30
CA ASP A 34 3.57 6.15 17.12
C ASP A 34 4.33 6.71 18.34
N LYS A 35 4.74 5.86 19.29
CA LYS A 35 5.44 6.30 20.52
C LYS A 35 6.75 7.05 20.27
N LYS A 36 7.41 6.79 19.14
CA LYS A 36 8.65 7.48 18.72
C LYS A 36 8.41 8.75 17.90
N THR A 37 7.17 9.02 17.49
CA THR A 37 6.85 10.18 16.67
C THR A 37 7.10 11.48 17.45
N PRO A 38 7.71 12.51 16.86
CA PRO A 38 7.86 13.82 17.50
C PRO A 38 6.51 14.57 17.55
N HIS A 39 5.71 14.26 18.57
CA HIS A 39 4.29 14.66 18.68
C HIS A 39 4.07 16.16 18.53
N ALA A 40 4.88 16.99 19.19
CA ALA A 40 4.73 18.46 19.18
C ALA A 40 4.79 19.05 17.75
N GLU A 41 5.59 18.44 16.86
CA GLU A 41 5.70 18.90 15.48
C GLU A 41 4.41 18.59 14.69
N TYR A 42 3.83 17.43 14.88
CA TYR A 42 2.59 17.02 14.22
C TYR A 42 1.35 17.74 14.78
N GLU A 43 1.32 18.05 16.07
CA GLU A 43 0.30 18.91 16.68
C GLU A 43 0.38 20.34 16.11
N LYS A 44 1.59 20.84 15.83
CA LYS A 44 1.78 22.12 15.15
C LYS A 44 1.25 22.06 13.71
N LEU A 45 1.54 21.00 12.96
CA LEU A 45 1.00 20.81 11.61
C LEU A 45 -0.54 20.78 11.61
N GLN A 46 -1.16 20.07 12.54
CA GLN A 46 -2.62 20.03 12.67
C GLN A 46 -3.21 21.42 12.95
N LYS A 47 -2.51 22.28 13.70
CA LYS A 47 -2.94 23.67 13.93
C LYS A 47 -2.75 24.56 12.69
N GLN A 48 -1.75 24.27 11.87
CA GLN A 48 -1.43 25.03 10.68
C GLN A 48 -2.31 24.67 9.47
N PHE A 49 -2.70 23.40 9.34
CA PHE A 49 -3.44 22.88 8.21
C PHE A 49 -4.79 22.30 8.66
N PRO A 50 -5.93 22.93 8.34
CA PRO A 50 -7.26 22.54 8.83
C PRO A 50 -7.73 21.18 8.31
N ASN A 51 -7.15 20.67 7.22
CA ASN A 51 -7.40 19.35 6.63
C ASN A 51 -6.54 18.23 7.27
N VAL A 52 -5.64 18.56 8.19
CA VAL A 52 -4.77 17.58 8.86
C VAL A 52 -5.36 17.14 10.18
N PHE A 53 -5.40 15.84 10.41
CA PHE A 53 -5.76 15.24 11.67
C PHE A 53 -4.63 14.34 12.17
N TYR A 54 -4.01 14.72 13.27
CA TYR A 54 -2.97 13.95 13.92
C TYR A 54 -3.57 13.02 14.99
N MET A 55 -3.37 11.73 14.82
CA MET A 55 -3.79 10.69 15.76
C MET A 55 -2.64 10.38 16.72
N SER A 56 -2.59 11.06 17.87
CA SER A 56 -1.60 10.79 18.92
C SER A 56 -1.76 9.37 19.50
N PRO A 57 -0.74 8.81 20.17
CA PRO A 57 -0.88 7.54 20.90
C PRO A 57 -2.04 7.57 21.90
N ASP A 58 -2.22 8.64 22.67
CA ASP A 58 -3.31 8.77 23.63
C ASP A 58 -4.69 8.74 22.94
N TYR A 59 -4.83 9.36 21.77
CA TYR A 59 -6.06 9.28 20.99
C TYR A 59 -6.35 7.86 20.54
N GLN A 60 -5.33 7.13 20.08
CA GLN A 60 -5.44 5.75 19.62
C GLN A 60 -5.78 4.80 20.79
N GLU A 61 -5.12 4.93 21.94
CA GLU A 61 -5.41 4.16 23.15
C GLU A 61 -6.85 4.38 23.65
N LYS A 62 -7.32 5.61 23.58
CA LYS A 62 -8.67 5.96 24.03
C LYS A 62 -9.77 5.41 23.13
N ASN A 63 -9.55 5.41 21.81
CA ASN A 63 -10.61 5.14 20.82
C ASN A 63 -10.50 3.77 20.14
N TYR A 64 -9.29 3.14 20.14
CA TYR A 64 -8.95 1.94 19.36
C TYR A 64 -8.06 0.99 20.17
N LYS A 65 -8.28 0.89 21.48
CA LYS A 65 -7.39 0.18 22.40
C LYS A 65 -7.16 -1.27 22.01
N ASP A 66 -8.23 -2.02 21.75
CA ASP A 66 -8.15 -3.44 21.40
C ASP A 66 -7.40 -3.68 20.08
N LEU A 67 -7.60 -2.81 19.08
CA LEU A 67 -6.84 -2.86 17.82
C LEU A 67 -5.37 -2.45 18.07
N SER A 68 -5.14 -1.39 18.84
CA SER A 68 -3.79 -0.94 19.23
C SER A 68 -2.99 -2.03 19.93
N ASP A 69 -3.64 -2.76 20.83
CA ASP A 69 -3.01 -3.86 21.59
C ASP A 69 -2.62 -5.04 20.68
N THR A 70 -3.39 -5.33 19.63
CA THR A 70 -3.08 -6.42 18.70
C THR A 70 -2.02 -6.06 17.65
N ILE A 71 -1.96 -4.79 17.25
CA ILE A 71 -0.94 -4.29 16.32
C ILE A 71 0.41 -4.08 17.03
N GLY A 72 0.37 -3.56 18.25
CA GLY A 72 1.55 -3.13 18.99
C GLY A 72 2.03 -1.73 18.58
N TRP A 73 3.13 -1.28 19.18
CA TRP A 73 3.74 0.03 18.95
C TRP A 73 5.07 -0.06 18.22
N ASN A 74 5.55 1.05 17.67
CA ASN A 74 6.72 1.18 16.81
C ASN A 74 6.61 0.28 15.56
N SER A 75 5.45 0.37 14.92
CA SER A 75 5.02 -0.53 13.86
C SER A 75 4.34 0.25 12.74
N ILE A 76 4.77 0.04 11.48
CA ILE A 76 4.15 0.63 10.30
C ILE A 76 2.68 0.20 10.14
N GLN A 77 2.32 -0.98 10.66
CA GLN A 77 0.97 -1.54 10.60
C GLN A 77 -0.07 -0.69 11.36
N ARG A 78 0.39 0.27 12.19
CA ARG A 78 -0.49 1.25 12.86
C ARG A 78 -1.28 2.11 11.88
N ARG A 79 -0.87 2.22 10.61
CA ARG A 79 -1.71 2.88 9.59
C ARG A 79 -3.10 2.26 9.47
N SER A 80 -3.27 0.97 9.83
CA SER A 80 -4.58 0.32 9.88
C SER A 80 -5.56 0.98 10.87
N VAL A 81 -5.07 1.57 11.96
CA VAL A 81 -5.89 2.39 12.86
C VAL A 81 -6.39 3.66 12.14
N GLY A 82 -5.54 4.24 11.29
CA GLY A 82 -5.91 5.36 10.42
C GLY A 82 -6.98 5.00 9.38
N PHE A 83 -6.95 3.76 8.86
CA PHE A 83 -7.98 3.26 7.94
C PHE A 83 -9.35 3.17 8.62
N VAL A 84 -9.39 2.66 9.86
CA VAL A 84 -10.61 2.63 10.67
C VAL A 84 -11.13 4.06 10.92
N GLU A 85 -10.27 4.99 11.30
CA GLU A 85 -10.64 6.38 11.52
C GLU A 85 -11.15 7.05 10.25
N ALA A 86 -10.48 6.82 9.10
CA ALA A 86 -10.92 7.36 7.82
C ALA A 86 -12.30 6.81 7.43
N HIS A 87 -12.54 5.51 7.64
CA HIS A 87 -13.85 4.89 7.37
C HIS A 87 -14.95 5.49 8.28
N ARG A 88 -14.66 5.68 9.58
CA ARG A 88 -15.56 6.32 10.54
C ARG A 88 -15.91 7.75 10.12
N ARG A 89 -14.97 8.47 9.53
CA ARG A 89 -15.18 9.84 9.00
C ARG A 89 -15.94 9.89 7.69
N GLY A 90 -16.34 8.75 7.13
CA GLY A 90 -17.13 8.70 5.90
C GLY A 90 -16.30 8.87 4.63
N VAL A 91 -15.04 8.40 4.62
CA VAL A 91 -14.21 8.40 3.42
C VAL A 91 -14.88 7.63 2.27
N GLU A 92 -14.78 8.14 1.06
CA GLU A 92 -15.19 7.44 -0.16
C GLU A 92 -13.96 6.89 -0.91
N ILE A 93 -12.88 7.68 -0.96
CA ILE A 93 -11.59 7.26 -1.52
C ILE A 93 -10.51 7.48 -0.47
N LEU A 94 -9.87 6.40 -0.04
CA LEU A 94 -8.73 6.44 0.86
C LEU A 94 -7.43 6.32 0.04
N ALA A 95 -6.48 7.22 0.27
CA ALA A 95 -5.12 7.07 -0.22
C ALA A 95 -4.21 6.65 0.94
N THR A 96 -3.40 5.62 0.74
CA THR A 96 -2.34 5.23 1.68
C THR A 96 -0.99 5.57 1.09
N VAL A 97 -0.15 6.26 1.88
CA VAL A 97 1.16 6.77 1.43
C VAL A 97 2.22 6.59 2.52
N ASP A 98 3.48 6.50 2.12
CA ASP A 98 4.61 6.52 3.03
C ASP A 98 5.12 7.96 3.25
N ASP A 99 5.80 8.21 4.37
CA ASP A 99 6.33 9.52 4.75
C ASP A 99 7.60 9.93 3.98
N ASP A 100 8.12 9.04 3.13
CA ASP A 100 9.24 9.27 2.21
C ASP A 100 8.83 9.30 0.72
N ASN A 101 7.54 9.26 0.43
CA ASN A 101 6.97 9.35 -0.92
C ASN A 101 6.59 10.79 -1.26
N ILE A 102 7.47 11.50 -1.95
CA ILE A 102 7.26 12.89 -2.35
C ILE A 102 6.26 12.94 -3.50
N PRO A 103 5.02 13.47 -3.28
CA PRO A 103 4.00 13.49 -4.33
C PRO A 103 4.36 14.49 -5.44
N TYR A 104 4.11 14.07 -6.70
CA TYR A 104 4.16 14.98 -7.83
C TYR A 104 3.02 15.99 -7.78
N GLU A 105 3.09 17.04 -8.62
CA GLU A 105 2.11 18.12 -8.62
C GLU A 105 0.69 17.61 -8.92
N ASP A 106 0.59 16.66 -9.84
CA ASP A 106 -0.66 16.06 -10.30
C ASP A 106 -1.11 14.84 -9.47
N TRP A 107 -0.38 14.47 -8.41
CA TRP A 107 -0.78 13.39 -7.51
C TRP A 107 -2.23 13.54 -7.04
N GLY A 108 -3.00 12.47 -7.15
CA GLY A 108 -4.40 12.44 -6.74
C GLY A 108 -5.39 13.12 -7.68
N LYS A 109 -4.96 13.65 -8.85
CA LYS A 109 -5.83 14.23 -9.88
C LYS A 109 -6.49 13.15 -10.75
N ASN A 110 -5.73 12.10 -11.11
CA ASN A 110 -6.16 11.04 -12.05
C ASN A 110 -6.55 9.74 -11.31
N VAL A 111 -7.34 9.88 -10.25
CA VAL A 111 -7.81 8.72 -9.46
C VAL A 111 -9.10 8.18 -10.05
N SER A 112 -9.06 6.93 -10.50
CA SER A 112 -10.18 6.23 -11.12
C SER A 112 -10.97 5.36 -10.14
N VAL A 113 -10.60 5.32 -8.87
CA VAL A 113 -11.28 4.51 -7.84
C VAL A 113 -12.76 4.87 -7.74
N GLY A 114 -13.61 3.85 -7.68
CA GLY A 114 -15.08 3.97 -7.66
C GLY A 114 -15.72 4.10 -9.04
N THR A 115 -14.91 4.21 -10.12
CA THR A 115 -15.42 4.31 -11.50
C THR A 115 -15.15 3.05 -12.31
N GLU A 116 -15.76 2.94 -13.48
CA GLU A 116 -15.46 1.93 -14.49
C GLU A 116 -14.66 2.59 -15.62
N ILE A 117 -13.54 1.98 -15.99
CA ILE A 117 -12.65 2.47 -17.06
C ILE A 117 -12.30 1.36 -18.05
N ASP A 118 -12.00 1.75 -19.29
CA ASP A 118 -11.35 0.87 -20.26
C ASP A 118 -9.83 0.91 -20.01
N VAL A 119 -9.23 -0.24 -19.77
CA VAL A 119 -7.84 -0.38 -19.32
C VAL A 119 -7.13 -1.50 -20.05
N ASP A 120 -5.86 -1.31 -20.40
CA ASP A 120 -5.02 -2.34 -20.99
C ASP A 120 -4.85 -3.52 -20.04
N CYS A 121 -5.12 -4.74 -20.52
CA CYS A 121 -5.10 -5.95 -19.70
C CYS A 121 -4.02 -6.92 -20.17
N TYR A 122 -3.33 -7.51 -19.19
CA TYR A 122 -2.28 -8.49 -19.41
C TYR A 122 -2.56 -9.79 -18.66
N THR A 123 -1.97 -10.87 -19.13
CA THR A 123 -1.91 -12.15 -18.43
C THR A 123 -0.48 -12.68 -18.43
N SER A 124 -0.15 -13.50 -17.44
CA SER A 124 1.15 -14.15 -17.29
C SER A 124 1.01 -15.64 -17.57
N GLU A 125 2.02 -16.25 -18.20
CA GLU A 125 2.03 -17.69 -18.52
C GLU A 125 1.89 -18.58 -17.27
N ASN A 126 2.39 -18.09 -16.12
CA ASN A 126 2.36 -18.83 -14.85
C ASN A 126 1.12 -18.53 -13.97
N GLY A 127 0.22 -17.64 -14.41
CA GLY A 127 -0.99 -17.26 -13.67
C GLY A 127 -0.76 -16.27 -12.50
N TYR A 128 0.44 -15.70 -12.39
CA TYR A 128 0.80 -14.66 -11.41
C TYR A 128 1.44 -13.49 -12.12
N PHE A 129 0.85 -12.32 -12.01
CA PHE A 129 1.35 -11.15 -12.72
C PHE A 129 2.22 -10.28 -11.82
N ASP A 130 3.43 -9.94 -12.30
CA ASP A 130 4.26 -8.91 -11.68
C ASP A 130 3.99 -7.58 -12.38
N PRO A 131 3.52 -6.53 -11.67
CA PRO A 131 3.22 -5.25 -12.29
C PRO A 131 4.44 -4.61 -13.00
N LEU A 132 5.66 -4.96 -12.60
CA LEU A 132 6.88 -4.44 -13.24
C LEU A 132 7.20 -5.13 -14.57
N SER A 133 6.57 -6.26 -14.89
CA SER A 133 6.91 -7.07 -16.09
C SER A 133 6.68 -6.36 -17.42
N ILE A 134 5.84 -5.32 -17.45
CA ILE A 134 5.53 -4.57 -18.67
C ILE A 134 6.14 -3.17 -18.70
N THR A 135 7.06 -2.88 -17.79
CA THR A 135 7.71 -1.58 -17.67
C THR A 135 9.16 -1.63 -18.19
N ASN A 136 9.79 -0.47 -18.35
CA ASN A 136 11.23 -0.37 -18.65
C ASN A 136 12.12 -0.96 -17.55
N ALA A 137 11.57 -1.32 -16.39
CA ALA A 137 12.27 -1.96 -15.26
C ALA A 137 11.89 -3.45 -15.12
N ALA A 138 11.54 -4.13 -16.21
CA ALA A 138 11.11 -5.54 -16.22
C ALA A 138 12.16 -6.56 -15.70
N HIS A 139 13.41 -6.16 -15.48
CA HIS A 139 14.42 -6.97 -14.81
C HIS A 139 14.26 -7.02 -13.28
N LEU A 140 13.49 -6.09 -12.71
CA LEU A 140 13.11 -6.05 -11.29
C LEU A 140 11.80 -6.81 -11.08
N TRP A 141 11.45 -7.10 -9.82
CA TRP A 141 10.15 -7.65 -9.45
C TRP A 141 9.62 -7.04 -8.17
N HIS A 142 8.31 -6.95 -8.10
CA HIS A 142 7.61 -6.37 -6.97
C HIS A 142 7.82 -7.22 -5.71
N ARG A 143 7.96 -6.57 -4.55
CA ARG A 143 7.98 -7.25 -3.26
C ARG A 143 6.75 -8.17 -3.11
N GLY A 144 7.01 -9.40 -2.67
CA GLY A 144 5.97 -10.40 -2.46
C GLY A 144 5.41 -11.05 -3.74
N TYR A 145 5.96 -10.78 -4.92
CA TYR A 145 5.74 -11.64 -6.08
C TYR A 145 6.31 -13.06 -5.77
N PRO A 146 5.57 -14.15 -6.08
CA PRO A 146 6.04 -15.50 -5.76
C PRO A 146 7.40 -15.79 -6.39
N VAL A 147 8.42 -16.04 -5.55
CA VAL A 147 9.81 -16.24 -6.00
C VAL A 147 9.99 -17.44 -6.93
N ASP A 148 9.08 -18.43 -6.81
CA ASP A 148 9.04 -19.62 -7.68
C ASP A 148 8.95 -19.26 -9.17
N PHE A 149 8.41 -18.10 -9.50
CA PHE A 149 8.09 -17.68 -10.87
C PHE A 149 8.93 -16.49 -11.37
N VAL A 150 9.90 -16.01 -10.61
CA VAL A 150 10.73 -14.85 -10.99
C VAL A 150 11.42 -15.08 -12.36
N SER A 151 11.89 -16.29 -12.64
CA SER A 151 12.55 -16.62 -13.92
C SER A 151 11.61 -16.58 -15.14
N THR A 152 10.31 -16.65 -14.93
CA THR A 152 9.29 -16.68 -16.00
C THR A 152 8.34 -15.48 -15.97
N LYS A 153 8.51 -14.57 -15.02
CA LYS A 153 7.58 -13.45 -14.77
C LYS A 153 7.33 -12.54 -15.98
N ASN A 154 8.33 -12.41 -16.87
CA ASN A 154 8.24 -11.57 -18.07
C ASN A 154 7.58 -12.26 -19.26
N ARG A 155 7.09 -13.50 -19.09
CA ARG A 155 6.29 -14.19 -20.10
C ARG A 155 4.84 -13.74 -19.99
N VAL A 156 4.61 -12.48 -20.40
CA VAL A 156 3.31 -11.80 -20.35
C VAL A 156 2.72 -11.68 -21.75
N LYS A 157 1.39 -11.71 -21.81
CA LYS A 157 0.63 -11.53 -23.04
C LYS A 157 -0.38 -10.39 -22.86
N TYR A 158 -0.44 -9.49 -23.83
CA TYR A 158 -1.49 -8.47 -23.91
C TYR A 158 -2.80 -9.10 -24.37
N LEU A 159 -3.88 -8.84 -23.66
CA LEU A 159 -5.23 -9.36 -23.92
C LEU A 159 -6.14 -8.34 -24.61
N GLY A 160 -5.68 -7.10 -24.81
CA GLY A 160 -6.49 -6.00 -25.29
C GLY A 160 -7.05 -5.15 -24.13
N LYS A 161 -7.94 -4.20 -24.48
CA LYS A 161 -8.63 -3.39 -23.47
C LYS A 161 -9.82 -4.13 -22.89
N VAL A 162 -9.98 -4.01 -21.57
CA VAL A 162 -11.12 -4.54 -20.83
C VAL A 162 -11.75 -3.44 -19.97
N LYS A 163 -13.03 -3.58 -19.69
CA LYS A 163 -13.68 -2.73 -18.68
C LYS A 163 -13.36 -3.22 -17.29
N ARG A 164 -12.93 -2.31 -16.40
CA ARG A 164 -12.64 -2.58 -15.00
C ARG A 164 -13.36 -1.61 -14.09
N LYS A 165 -14.11 -2.14 -13.12
CA LYS A 165 -14.55 -1.34 -11.97
C LYS A 165 -13.37 -1.25 -11.00
N VAL A 166 -12.81 -0.04 -10.87
CA VAL A 166 -11.60 0.18 -10.08
C VAL A 166 -11.96 0.27 -8.60
N LEU A 167 -11.57 -0.70 -7.80
CA LEU A 167 -11.65 -0.64 -6.34
C LEU A 167 -10.28 -0.36 -5.70
N VAL A 168 -9.21 -0.70 -6.40
CA VAL A 168 -7.83 -0.39 -6.04
C VAL A 168 -7.13 0.24 -7.24
N GLN A 169 -6.53 1.39 -7.04
CA GLN A 169 -5.55 1.96 -7.97
C GLN A 169 -4.21 2.04 -7.25
N ALA A 170 -3.25 1.23 -7.69
CA ALA A 170 -1.88 1.23 -7.20
C ALA A 170 -1.01 2.00 -8.19
N ASP A 171 -0.69 3.25 -7.85
CA ASP A 171 0.22 4.05 -8.66
C ASP A 171 1.66 3.57 -8.43
N LEU A 172 2.43 3.52 -9.50
CA LEU A 172 3.87 3.27 -9.42
C LEU A 172 4.59 4.44 -8.70
N TRP A 173 5.86 4.26 -8.44
CA TRP A 173 6.70 5.21 -7.71
C TRP A 173 8.10 5.28 -8.35
N ASP A 174 8.51 6.47 -8.75
CA ASP A 174 9.87 6.72 -9.22
C ASP A 174 10.85 6.77 -8.05
N GLY A 175 12.14 6.78 -8.33
CA GLY A 175 13.20 6.80 -7.33
C GLY A 175 13.64 5.40 -6.91
N ASP A 176 13.73 5.13 -5.61
CA ASP A 176 14.11 3.82 -5.06
C ASP A 176 12.84 2.94 -4.85
N PRO A 177 12.44 2.10 -5.83
CA PRO A 177 11.14 1.45 -5.86
C PRO A 177 10.98 0.39 -4.76
N ASP A 178 9.72 0.07 -4.39
CA ASP A 178 9.43 -1.01 -3.42
C ASP A 178 9.45 -2.38 -4.09
N ILE A 179 10.65 -2.80 -4.40
CA ILE A 179 10.95 -4.10 -4.99
C ILE A 179 11.38 -5.11 -3.94
N ASP A 180 11.38 -6.37 -4.34
CA ASP A 180 11.90 -7.49 -3.58
C ASP A 180 13.32 -7.25 -3.06
N ALA A 181 13.64 -7.74 -1.86
CA ALA A 181 14.96 -7.50 -1.24
C ALA A 181 16.11 -8.15 -2.00
N MET A 182 15.92 -9.31 -2.65
CA MET A 182 16.95 -9.91 -3.51
C MET A 182 17.20 -9.06 -4.75
N ALA A 183 16.14 -8.55 -5.40
CA ALA A 183 16.27 -7.63 -6.53
C ALA A 183 17.00 -6.35 -6.10
N ARG A 184 16.64 -5.79 -4.95
CA ARG A 184 17.26 -4.59 -4.40
C ARG A 184 18.76 -4.77 -4.11
N ILE A 185 19.14 -5.85 -3.45
CA ILE A 185 20.54 -6.16 -3.13
C ILE A 185 21.34 -6.32 -4.42
N THR A 186 20.74 -6.96 -5.43
CA THR A 186 21.40 -7.27 -6.70
C THR A 186 21.59 -6.03 -7.58
N PHE A 187 20.53 -5.21 -7.73
CA PHE A 187 20.52 -4.15 -8.74
C PHE A 187 20.65 -2.74 -8.17
N ARG A 188 20.27 -2.51 -6.89
CA ARG A 188 20.24 -1.17 -6.23
C ARG A 188 19.66 -0.08 -7.15
N PRO A 189 18.49 -0.28 -7.70
CA PRO A 189 17.98 0.57 -8.76
C PRO A 189 17.52 1.94 -8.24
N ILE A 190 17.69 2.94 -9.09
CA ILE A 190 16.90 4.17 -9.09
C ILE A 190 16.17 4.19 -10.42
N VAL A 191 14.84 4.18 -10.36
CA VAL A 191 13.99 4.00 -11.54
C VAL A 191 13.19 5.26 -11.82
N LYS A 192 12.97 5.53 -13.10
CA LYS A 192 11.90 6.37 -13.60
C LYS A 192 11.08 5.52 -14.54
N PHE A 193 9.83 5.22 -14.14
CA PHE A 193 8.97 4.35 -14.93
C PHE A 193 8.47 5.06 -16.19
N ASP A 194 8.35 4.29 -17.29
CA ASP A 194 7.87 4.76 -18.60
C ASP A 194 6.37 4.56 -18.81
N VAL A 195 5.66 4.06 -17.82
CA VAL A 195 4.20 3.83 -17.87
C VAL A 195 3.47 5.16 -18.00
N GLN A 196 2.63 5.29 -19.03
CA GLN A 196 1.87 6.52 -19.31
C GLN A 196 0.37 6.37 -19.11
N VAL A 197 -0.15 5.14 -19.14
CA VAL A 197 -1.58 4.83 -19.03
C VAL A 197 -1.80 3.73 -17.99
N PRO A 198 -2.96 3.68 -17.34
CA PRO A 198 -3.29 2.60 -16.44
C PRO A 198 -3.34 1.24 -17.15
N TYR A 199 -3.01 0.19 -16.42
CA TYR A 199 -3.09 -1.21 -16.87
C TYR A 199 -3.56 -2.13 -15.75
N CYS A 200 -4.00 -3.32 -16.11
CA CYS A 200 -4.41 -4.35 -15.16
C CYS A 200 -3.94 -5.73 -15.60
N SER A 201 -4.18 -6.71 -14.77
CA SER A 201 -4.00 -8.11 -15.12
C SER A 201 -5.29 -8.92 -14.90
N SER A 202 -5.46 -10.00 -15.67
CA SER A 202 -6.43 -11.06 -15.38
C SER A 202 -5.95 -12.03 -14.30
N ASP A 203 -4.65 -11.96 -13.95
CA ASP A 203 -4.05 -12.81 -12.94
C ASP A 203 -3.84 -12.03 -11.63
N ILE A 204 -3.74 -12.77 -10.54
CA ILE A 204 -3.45 -12.20 -9.24
C ILE A 204 -2.05 -11.57 -9.22
N SER A 205 -1.91 -10.41 -8.58
CA SER A 205 -0.67 -9.63 -8.60
C SER A 205 -0.48 -8.84 -7.30
N PRO A 206 0.75 -8.60 -6.82
CA PRO A 206 0.96 -7.83 -5.61
C PRO A 206 0.72 -6.35 -5.83
N PHE A 207 0.19 -5.67 -4.81
CA PHE A 207 0.30 -4.23 -4.62
C PHE A 207 0.61 -3.92 -3.16
N ASN A 208 1.17 -2.75 -2.89
CA ASN A 208 1.55 -2.31 -1.55
C ASN A 208 0.70 -1.14 -1.04
N SER A 209 0.94 -0.72 0.21
CA SER A 209 0.25 0.41 0.84
C SER A 209 0.96 1.75 0.69
N GLN A 210 1.92 1.85 -0.21
CA GLN A 210 2.88 2.93 -0.28
C GLN A 210 2.38 4.15 -1.09
N ASN A 211 1.65 3.89 -2.19
CA ASN A 211 1.07 4.92 -3.06
C ASN A 211 -0.19 4.35 -3.71
N THR A 212 -1.19 4.03 -2.90
CA THR A 212 -2.35 3.25 -3.32
C THR A 212 -3.64 3.92 -2.89
N PHE A 213 -4.60 3.96 -3.81
CA PHE A 213 -5.94 4.49 -3.62
C PHE A 213 -6.94 3.35 -3.50
N LEU A 214 -7.80 3.42 -2.50
CA LEU A 214 -8.74 2.36 -2.12
C LEU A 214 -10.18 2.88 -2.11
N ASP A 215 -11.10 2.14 -2.70
CA ASP A 215 -12.53 2.37 -2.55
C ASP A 215 -12.98 2.09 -1.10
N ARG A 216 -13.96 2.85 -0.61
CA ARG A 216 -14.52 2.64 0.74
C ARG A 216 -14.91 1.20 1.00
N SER A 217 -15.47 0.51 0.01
CA SER A 217 -16.02 -0.85 0.16
C SER A 217 -14.97 -1.91 0.49
N ILE A 218 -13.70 -1.67 0.16
CA ILE A 218 -12.63 -2.63 0.43
C ILE A 218 -11.83 -2.32 1.70
N ILE A 219 -11.93 -1.10 2.24
CA ILE A 219 -11.21 -0.71 3.47
C ILE A 219 -11.43 -1.70 4.62
N PRO A 220 -12.66 -2.22 4.85
CA PRO A 220 -12.89 -3.22 5.90
C PRO A 220 -12.06 -4.50 5.77
N PHE A 221 -11.56 -4.80 4.57
CA PHE A 221 -10.85 -6.04 4.27
C PHE A 221 -9.35 -5.83 4.01
N TYR A 222 -8.92 -4.57 3.89
CA TYR A 222 -7.52 -4.22 3.66
C TYR A 222 -6.88 -3.73 4.96
N MET A 223 -6.26 -4.63 5.70
CA MET A 223 -5.47 -4.34 6.88
C MET A 223 -3.99 -4.54 6.55
N VAL A 224 -3.13 -3.58 6.83
CA VAL A 224 -1.69 -3.83 6.88
C VAL A 224 -1.42 -4.75 8.07
N LEU A 225 -1.11 -6.02 7.78
CA LEU A 225 -1.16 -7.13 8.73
C LEU A 225 0.04 -7.11 9.70
N PRO A 226 -0.14 -6.98 11.00
CA PRO A 226 0.96 -7.13 11.94
C PRO A 226 1.45 -8.58 11.99
N HIS A 227 2.67 -8.79 12.48
CA HIS A 227 3.29 -10.11 12.67
C HIS A 227 3.48 -10.93 11.38
N THR A 228 3.60 -10.26 10.25
CA THR A 228 3.90 -10.87 8.94
C THR A 228 5.14 -10.27 8.29
N ASP A 229 5.95 -9.58 9.08
CA ASP A 229 7.16 -8.88 8.65
C ASP A 229 6.87 -7.99 7.43
N ARG A 230 7.67 -8.08 6.37
CA ARG A 230 7.50 -7.27 5.15
C ARG A 230 6.42 -7.77 4.18
N MET A 231 5.64 -8.78 4.59
CA MET A 231 4.47 -9.25 3.81
C MET A 231 3.16 -8.62 4.29
N ASP A 232 3.22 -7.65 5.15
CA ASP A 232 2.10 -7.02 5.85
C ASP A 232 1.01 -6.46 4.92
N ASP A 233 1.36 -5.57 4.01
CA ASP A 233 0.46 -4.98 3.01
C ASP A 233 0.33 -5.87 1.75
N ILE A 234 1.34 -6.66 1.45
CA ILE A 234 1.35 -7.56 0.29
C ILE A 234 0.34 -8.70 0.48
N TRP A 235 0.34 -9.39 1.62
CA TRP A 235 -0.65 -10.43 1.85
C TRP A 235 -2.06 -9.86 1.98
N ALA A 236 -2.19 -8.64 2.50
CA ALA A 236 -3.45 -7.91 2.46
C ALA A 236 -3.93 -7.68 1.02
N SER A 237 -3.03 -7.36 0.09
CA SER A 237 -3.36 -7.18 -1.33
C SER A 237 -3.92 -8.47 -1.96
N TYR A 238 -3.38 -9.61 -1.60
CA TYR A 238 -3.89 -10.91 -2.06
C TYR A 238 -5.24 -11.28 -1.42
N ILE A 239 -5.48 -10.91 -0.16
CA ILE A 239 -6.81 -11.07 0.47
C ILE A 239 -7.86 -10.27 -0.30
N ILE A 240 -7.53 -9.01 -0.67
CA ILE A 240 -8.43 -8.17 -1.46
C ILE A 240 -8.76 -8.81 -2.80
N GLN A 241 -7.78 -9.25 -3.56
CA GLN A 241 -8.00 -9.79 -4.89
C GLN A 241 -8.76 -11.11 -4.90
N LYS A 242 -8.58 -11.95 -3.87
CA LYS A 242 -9.40 -13.15 -3.68
C LYS A 242 -10.87 -12.82 -3.41
N LYS A 243 -11.13 -11.74 -2.68
CA LYS A 243 -12.49 -11.33 -2.32
C LYS A 243 -13.15 -10.48 -3.41
N PHE A 244 -12.38 -9.68 -4.09
CA PHE A 244 -12.78 -8.74 -5.15
C PHE A 244 -11.90 -8.97 -6.38
N PRO A 245 -12.13 -10.06 -7.13
CA PRO A 245 -11.35 -10.32 -8.33
C PRO A 245 -11.52 -9.18 -9.33
N ASP A 246 -10.53 -9.00 -10.19
CA ASP A 246 -10.56 -8.01 -11.27
C ASP A 246 -10.73 -6.54 -10.82
N SER A 247 -10.37 -6.21 -9.58
CA SER A 247 -10.60 -4.90 -8.97
C SER A 247 -9.39 -3.97 -8.95
N VAL A 248 -8.20 -4.49 -9.30
CA VAL A 248 -6.92 -3.76 -9.20
C VAL A 248 -6.51 -3.20 -10.55
N VAL A 249 -6.10 -1.94 -10.54
CA VAL A 249 -5.47 -1.25 -11.66
C VAL A 249 -4.15 -0.65 -11.17
N TYR A 250 -3.11 -0.79 -11.97
CA TYR A 250 -1.84 -0.10 -11.79
C TYR A 250 -1.82 1.15 -12.65
N ALA A 251 -1.22 2.23 -12.15
CA ALA A 251 -1.21 3.50 -12.85
C ALA A 251 0.21 4.10 -12.89
N PRO A 252 0.44 5.12 -13.74
CA PRO A 252 1.73 5.80 -13.81
C PRO A 252 2.27 6.25 -12.47
N ALA A 253 3.60 6.38 -12.36
CA ALA A 253 4.22 6.88 -11.15
C ALA A 253 3.72 8.29 -10.81
N SER A 254 3.21 8.46 -9.58
CA SER A 254 2.68 9.73 -9.09
C SER A 254 3.45 10.29 -7.88
N VAL A 255 4.48 9.55 -7.42
CA VAL A 255 5.39 9.97 -6.36
C VAL A 255 6.84 9.68 -6.74
N TYR A 256 7.78 10.40 -6.12
CA TYR A 256 9.19 10.05 -6.06
C TYR A 256 9.51 9.50 -4.67
N GLN A 257 9.96 8.26 -4.58
CA GLN A 257 10.36 7.66 -3.33
C GLN A 257 11.82 8.02 -3.01
N ALA A 258 11.98 8.87 -2.01
CA ALA A 258 13.27 9.25 -1.41
C ALA A 258 13.55 8.35 -0.21
N ARG A 259 13.69 7.05 -0.48
CA ARG A 259 13.75 6.00 0.55
C ARG A 259 14.69 6.33 1.70
N ASN A 260 14.20 6.15 2.93
CA ASN A 260 15.01 6.20 4.14
C ASN A 260 16.12 5.15 4.13
N VAL A 261 17.21 5.38 4.87
CA VAL A 261 18.32 4.43 4.95
C VAL A 261 17.84 3.09 5.54
N HIS A 262 17.98 2.03 4.76
CA HIS A 262 17.60 0.67 5.13
C HIS A 262 18.80 -0.24 5.30
N ASN A 263 18.70 -1.20 6.22
CA ASN A 263 19.62 -2.33 6.27
C ASN A 263 19.12 -3.44 5.35
N LEU A 264 19.75 -3.59 4.18
CA LEU A 264 19.33 -4.53 3.14
C LEU A 264 19.31 -6.00 3.62
N VAL A 265 20.20 -6.36 4.55
CA VAL A 265 20.23 -7.72 5.13
C VAL A 265 19.05 -7.94 6.06
N THR A 266 18.64 -6.91 6.80
CA THR A 266 17.44 -6.96 7.64
C THR A 266 16.19 -7.06 6.77
N ASP A 267 16.10 -6.28 5.68
CA ASP A 267 14.99 -6.38 4.73
C ASP A 267 14.87 -7.79 4.15
N LEU A 268 16.01 -8.37 3.70
CA LEU A 268 16.03 -9.75 3.20
C LEU A 268 15.54 -10.77 4.25
N LYS A 269 15.99 -10.65 5.50
CA LYS A 269 15.55 -11.53 6.58
C LYS A 269 14.04 -11.43 6.81
N ASN A 270 13.51 -10.21 6.79
CA ASN A 270 12.09 -9.96 7.01
C ASN A 270 11.21 -10.33 5.80
N GLU A 271 11.81 -10.62 4.62
CA GLU A 271 11.09 -11.14 3.46
C GLU A 271 11.11 -12.68 3.36
N ILE A 272 11.89 -13.39 4.19
CA ILE A 272 11.97 -14.87 4.16
C ILE A 272 10.60 -15.52 4.38
N ILE A 273 9.76 -14.97 5.25
CA ILE A 273 8.40 -15.47 5.43
C ILE A 273 7.60 -15.44 4.12
N GLY A 274 7.80 -14.40 3.31
CA GLY A 274 7.19 -14.25 1.99
C GLY A 274 7.73 -15.29 1.00
N TYR A 275 9.03 -15.44 0.90
CA TYR A 275 9.66 -16.42 0.00
C TYR A 275 9.18 -17.83 0.28
N THR A 276 8.99 -18.16 1.55
CA THR A 276 8.58 -19.51 1.96
C THR A 276 7.08 -19.74 1.75
N ASN A 277 6.24 -18.72 1.95
CA ASN A 277 4.82 -18.94 2.15
C ASN A 277 3.88 -18.21 1.19
N THR A 278 4.33 -17.18 0.44
CA THR A 278 3.41 -16.36 -0.38
C THR A 278 2.64 -17.19 -1.39
N LEU A 279 3.29 -18.10 -2.13
CA LEU A 279 2.61 -18.96 -3.08
C LEU A 279 1.55 -19.85 -2.41
N ASN A 280 1.89 -20.46 -1.29
CA ASN A 280 0.97 -21.28 -0.51
C ASN A 280 -0.17 -20.45 0.12
N PHE A 281 0.11 -19.22 0.54
CA PHE A 281 -0.90 -18.27 1.02
C PHE A 281 -1.90 -17.89 -0.08
N ILE A 282 -1.42 -17.60 -1.29
CA ILE A 282 -2.28 -17.33 -2.44
C ILE A 282 -3.14 -18.56 -2.77
N LYS A 283 -2.59 -19.76 -2.71
CA LYS A 283 -3.33 -21.02 -2.93
C LYS A 283 -4.26 -21.41 -1.78
N GLY A 284 -4.25 -20.71 -0.65
CA GLY A 284 -5.04 -21.05 0.55
C GLY A 284 -4.49 -22.25 1.33
N GLN A 285 -3.25 -22.63 1.08
CA GLN A 285 -2.55 -23.75 1.73
C GLN A 285 -1.70 -23.29 2.95
N TYR A 286 -1.57 -21.99 3.14
CA TYR A 286 -0.94 -21.37 4.30
C TYR A 286 -1.89 -20.34 4.92
N GLN A 287 -2.03 -20.38 6.24
CA GLN A 287 -2.87 -19.45 6.99
C GLN A 287 -2.00 -18.31 7.56
N LEU A 288 -2.62 -17.18 7.84
CA LEU A 288 -1.94 -16.11 8.58
C LEU A 288 -1.40 -16.63 9.92
N PRO A 289 -0.24 -16.13 10.38
CA PRO A 289 0.21 -16.37 11.76
C PRO A 289 -0.90 -16.02 12.77
N GLU A 290 -1.03 -16.79 13.85
CA GLU A 290 -2.13 -16.66 14.82
C GLU A 290 -2.34 -15.22 15.31
N MET A 291 -1.26 -14.50 15.60
CA MET A 291 -1.34 -13.10 16.04
C MET A 291 -1.81 -12.16 14.94
N ALA A 292 -1.43 -12.39 13.69
CA ALA A 292 -1.91 -11.63 12.54
C ALA A 292 -3.40 -11.89 12.30
N GLN A 293 -3.82 -13.15 12.38
CA GLN A 293 -5.22 -13.55 12.26
C GLN A 293 -6.08 -12.88 13.34
N LYS A 294 -5.64 -12.91 14.59
CA LYS A 294 -6.32 -12.25 15.71
C LYS A 294 -6.46 -10.73 15.51
N ALA A 295 -5.39 -10.08 15.06
CA ALA A 295 -5.43 -8.65 14.77
C ALA A 295 -6.41 -8.33 13.63
N TYR A 296 -6.42 -9.14 12.58
CA TYR A 296 -7.35 -9.00 11.46
C TYR A 296 -8.82 -9.18 11.89
N GLU A 297 -9.10 -10.15 12.77
CA GLU A 297 -10.45 -10.34 13.33
C GLU A 297 -10.90 -9.16 14.19
N VAL A 298 -9.99 -8.55 14.97
CA VAL A 298 -10.29 -7.33 15.73
C VAL A 298 -10.55 -6.16 14.78
N TYR A 299 -9.71 -5.99 13.75
CA TYR A 299 -9.89 -4.96 12.74
C TYR A 299 -11.26 -5.01 12.07
N LEU A 300 -11.70 -6.21 11.66
CA LEU A 300 -13.02 -6.42 11.02
C LEU A 300 -14.21 -5.99 11.89
N LYS A 301 -14.09 -6.00 13.22
CA LYS A 301 -15.17 -5.62 14.14
C LYS A 301 -15.51 -4.14 14.06
N TYR A 302 -14.56 -3.28 13.67
CA TYR A 302 -14.77 -1.84 13.56
C TYR A 302 -15.64 -1.41 12.38
N PHE A 303 -15.99 -2.34 11.49
CA PHE A 303 -16.78 -2.07 10.28
C PHE A 303 -18.15 -2.76 10.26
N LYS A 304 -18.55 -3.36 11.39
CA LYS A 304 -19.85 -4.03 11.56
C LYS A 304 -20.94 -3.08 12.04
#